data_e8ee6b649e47081689ded2e234a9a514
#
_entry.id   e8ee6b649e47081689ded2e234a9a514
#
_cell.length_a   1.000
_cell.length_b   1.000
_cell.length_c   1.000
_cell.angle_alpha   90.00
_cell.angle_beta   90.00
_cell.angle_gamma   90.00
#
_symmetry.space_group_name_H-M   'P 1'
#
loop_
_entity.id
_entity.type
_entity.pdbx_description
1 polymer ?
#
loop_
_entity_poly.entity_id
_entity_poly.type
_entity_poly.pdbx_seq_one_letter_code
_entity_poly.pdbx_strand_id
1 'polypeptide(L)'
;MKKFSIVVAGGGSTFTPGIVLMLLENLDKFPIRQIKFYDNDAERQEVIAKACDIIIKEKAPDINFVYTTDPETAFTDVDFVMAHIRVGKYAMREKDEKIPLRHGVLGQETCGPGGIAYGMRSIGGVIELVDFMEKYSPNAWMLNYSNPAAIVAEATRRLRPNSKILNICDMPIGIEIRMAEMLGLKSRKDMVIRYFGLNHFGWWTDIRDKHGKDLMPELKEKVAKIGYNVEIEGENTEASWNDTFTKARDVFAIDPTTMPNTYLKYYFFPDYVVEHSDPNHTRANEVMEGREKFVFGECRAIAEKGTAKDSKLHVDDHASYIVDLARAIAYDTKERMLLIVENDGALSNFDPTAMVEVPCLVGSNGPEKIVQGKIPQFQKGLMEQQVSVEKLTVEAWIEGSYQKLWQAITLSRTVPSAKVAKAILDDLIEANKDFWPVLK
;
A
#
# COMPACT_ATOMS: atom_id res chain seq x y z
N MET A 1 -10.53 20.70 -21.47
CA MET A 1 -9.80 20.21 -20.31
C MET A 1 -8.62 19.38 -20.84
N LYS A 2 -7.42 19.45 -20.20
CA LYS A 2 -6.28 18.61 -20.61
C LYS A 2 -6.65 17.14 -20.42
N LYS A 3 -6.34 16.28 -21.42
CA LYS A 3 -6.48 14.83 -21.31
C LYS A 3 -5.12 14.22 -20.98
N PHE A 4 -5.06 13.32 -20.01
CA PHE A 4 -3.82 12.76 -19.47
C PHE A 4 -3.44 11.43 -20.11
N SER A 5 -2.15 11.14 -20.12
CA SER A 5 -1.57 9.84 -20.46
C SER A 5 -1.08 9.18 -19.18
N ILE A 6 -1.45 7.92 -18.98
CA ILE A 6 -1.14 7.14 -17.77
C ILE A 6 -0.40 5.88 -18.18
N VAL A 7 0.63 5.51 -17.43
CA VAL A 7 1.18 4.15 -17.46
C VAL A 7 0.86 3.43 -16.15
N VAL A 8 0.29 2.24 -16.26
CA VAL A 8 0.11 1.30 -15.15
C VAL A 8 1.31 0.35 -15.15
N ALA A 9 2.22 0.55 -14.19
CA ALA A 9 3.37 -0.31 -13.99
C ALA A 9 3.01 -1.45 -13.03
N GLY A 10 3.05 -2.68 -13.53
CA GLY A 10 2.44 -3.87 -12.97
C GLY A 10 1.18 -4.28 -13.76
N GLY A 11 1.25 -4.14 -15.11
CA GLY A 11 0.14 -4.42 -16.02
C GLY A 11 -0.44 -5.83 -15.91
N GLY A 12 0.34 -6.81 -15.46
CA GLY A 12 -0.09 -8.18 -15.17
C GLY A 12 -0.62 -8.41 -13.75
N SER A 13 -0.83 -7.36 -12.96
CA SER A 13 -1.36 -7.48 -11.59
C SER A 13 -2.86 -7.77 -11.56
N THR A 14 -3.30 -8.50 -10.54
CA THR A 14 -4.74 -8.75 -10.29
C THR A 14 -5.53 -7.49 -9.94
N PHE A 15 -4.87 -6.39 -9.58
CA PHE A 15 -5.49 -5.09 -9.33
C PHE A 15 -5.70 -4.26 -10.60
N THR A 16 -4.96 -4.55 -11.67
CA THR A 16 -4.97 -3.74 -12.90
C THR A 16 -6.35 -3.59 -13.54
N PRO A 17 -7.21 -4.64 -13.67
CA PRO A 17 -8.54 -4.46 -14.22
C PRO A 17 -9.43 -3.52 -13.39
N GLY A 18 -9.36 -3.61 -12.05
CA GLY A 18 -10.08 -2.70 -11.15
C GLY A 18 -9.62 -1.25 -11.28
N ILE A 19 -8.30 -1.01 -11.43
CA ILE A 19 -7.75 0.33 -11.69
C ILE A 19 -8.27 0.88 -13.02
N VAL A 20 -8.28 0.07 -14.09
CA VAL A 20 -8.82 0.50 -15.40
C VAL A 20 -10.29 0.86 -15.29
N LEU A 21 -11.11 0.01 -14.68
CA LEU A 21 -12.54 0.29 -14.49
C LEU A 21 -12.76 1.60 -13.74
N MET A 22 -12.02 1.82 -12.64
CA MET A 22 -12.08 3.03 -11.86
C MET A 22 -11.66 4.28 -12.66
N LEU A 23 -10.60 4.18 -13.47
CA LEU A 23 -10.18 5.27 -14.35
C LEU A 23 -11.29 5.63 -15.34
N LEU A 24 -11.94 4.62 -15.93
CA LEU A 24 -13.03 4.81 -16.90
C LEU A 24 -14.29 5.41 -16.27
N GLU A 25 -14.59 5.09 -15.02
CA GLU A 25 -15.73 5.66 -14.26
C GLU A 25 -15.52 7.12 -13.83
N ASN A 26 -14.27 7.60 -13.87
CA ASN A 26 -13.92 8.96 -13.45
C ASN A 26 -13.43 9.87 -14.60
N LEU A 27 -13.72 9.53 -15.84
CA LEU A 27 -13.30 10.31 -17.01
C LEU A 27 -13.87 11.75 -17.05
N ASP A 28 -14.99 11.98 -16.40
CA ASP A 28 -15.58 13.31 -16.21
C ASP A 28 -14.73 14.21 -15.31
N LYS A 29 -14.08 13.63 -14.30
CA LYS A 29 -13.23 14.31 -13.30
C LYS A 29 -11.76 14.29 -13.67
N PHE A 30 -11.33 13.23 -14.37
CA PHE A 30 -9.94 13.00 -14.76
C PHE A 30 -9.88 12.45 -16.20
N PRO A 31 -10.01 13.32 -17.23
CA PRO A 31 -10.02 12.92 -18.63
C PRO A 31 -8.72 12.27 -19.07
N ILE A 32 -8.81 11.13 -19.72
CA ILE A 32 -7.68 10.33 -20.19
C ILE A 32 -7.68 10.27 -21.70
N ARG A 33 -6.49 10.39 -22.33
CA ARG A 33 -6.27 10.18 -23.78
C ARG A 33 -5.59 8.85 -24.07
N GLN A 34 -4.84 8.33 -23.10
CA GLN A 34 -4.04 7.13 -23.29
C GLN A 34 -3.86 6.39 -21.98
N ILE A 35 -3.99 5.06 -22.03
CA ILE A 35 -3.60 4.14 -20.96
C ILE A 35 -2.56 3.19 -21.54
N LYS A 36 -1.43 3.06 -20.84
CA LYS A 36 -0.37 2.11 -21.17
C LYS A 36 -0.19 1.12 -20.03
N PHE A 37 0.16 -0.11 -20.36
CA PHE A 37 0.61 -1.08 -19.37
C PHE A 37 2.08 -1.39 -19.59
N TYR A 38 2.79 -1.50 -18.47
CA TYR A 38 4.14 -2.00 -18.40
C TYR A 38 4.21 -3.16 -17.39
N ASP A 39 4.81 -4.26 -17.81
CA ASP A 39 5.17 -5.38 -16.93
C ASP A 39 6.40 -6.08 -17.52
N ASN A 40 7.24 -6.68 -16.67
CA ASN A 40 8.36 -7.50 -17.14
C ASN A 40 7.97 -8.97 -17.43
N ASP A 41 6.71 -9.35 -17.14
CA ASP A 41 6.12 -10.65 -17.45
C ASP A 41 5.10 -10.51 -18.58
N ALA A 42 5.56 -10.74 -19.82
CA ALA A 42 4.75 -10.58 -21.02
C ALA A 42 3.50 -11.48 -21.02
N GLU A 43 3.64 -12.75 -20.63
CA GLU A 43 2.54 -13.73 -20.67
C GLU A 43 1.45 -13.38 -19.66
N ARG A 44 1.86 -12.99 -18.46
CA ARG A 44 0.94 -12.59 -17.42
C ARG A 44 0.22 -11.29 -17.79
N GLN A 45 0.95 -10.31 -18.30
CA GLN A 45 0.40 -9.03 -18.74
C GLN A 45 -0.59 -9.21 -19.89
N GLU A 46 -0.29 -10.07 -20.86
CA GLU A 46 -1.13 -10.27 -22.04
C GLU A 46 -2.56 -10.70 -21.70
N VAL A 47 -2.73 -11.58 -20.70
CA VAL A 47 -4.06 -12.04 -20.27
C VAL A 47 -4.90 -10.87 -19.74
N ILE A 48 -4.30 -10.03 -18.88
CA ILE A 48 -4.98 -8.86 -18.31
C ILE A 48 -5.21 -7.81 -19.40
N ALA A 49 -4.21 -7.53 -20.22
CA ALA A 49 -4.26 -6.49 -21.24
C ALA A 49 -5.31 -6.75 -22.32
N LYS A 50 -5.47 -8.00 -22.79
CA LYS A 50 -6.53 -8.36 -23.75
C LYS A 50 -7.93 -8.07 -23.22
N ALA A 51 -8.19 -8.38 -21.95
CA ALA A 51 -9.47 -8.08 -21.31
C ALA A 51 -9.67 -6.56 -21.16
N CYS A 52 -8.65 -5.85 -20.69
CA CYS A 52 -8.72 -4.39 -20.52
C CYS A 52 -8.87 -3.65 -21.85
N ASP A 53 -8.27 -4.12 -22.94
CA ASP A 53 -8.46 -3.56 -24.28
C ASP A 53 -9.93 -3.63 -24.71
N ILE A 54 -10.59 -4.77 -24.49
CA ILE A 54 -12.02 -4.94 -24.74
C ILE A 54 -12.85 -3.99 -23.88
N ILE A 55 -12.57 -3.94 -22.57
CA ILE A 55 -13.27 -3.04 -21.64
C ILE A 55 -13.14 -1.58 -22.07
N ILE A 56 -11.93 -1.14 -22.42
CA ILE A 56 -11.67 0.23 -22.86
C ILE A 56 -12.41 0.53 -24.17
N LYS A 57 -12.36 -0.36 -25.14
CA LYS A 57 -13.08 -0.19 -26.43
C LYS A 57 -14.60 -0.10 -26.25
N GLU A 58 -15.17 -0.86 -25.31
CA GLU A 58 -16.61 -0.82 -25.03
C GLU A 58 -17.04 0.45 -24.30
N LYS A 59 -16.24 0.93 -23.34
CA LYS A 59 -16.63 2.03 -22.44
C LYS A 59 -16.10 3.39 -22.88
N ALA A 60 -14.94 3.46 -23.52
CA ALA A 60 -14.26 4.69 -23.90
C ALA A 60 -13.37 4.49 -25.14
N PRO A 61 -13.96 4.26 -26.33
CA PRO A 61 -13.24 3.88 -27.57
C PRO A 61 -12.23 4.93 -28.06
N ASP A 62 -12.34 6.17 -27.58
CA ASP A 62 -11.40 7.26 -27.93
C ASP A 62 -10.07 7.19 -27.15
N ILE A 63 -9.96 6.33 -26.13
CA ILE A 63 -8.72 6.17 -25.36
C ILE A 63 -7.78 5.24 -26.11
N ASN A 64 -6.56 5.73 -26.38
CA ASN A 64 -5.51 4.88 -26.93
C ASN A 64 -4.99 3.93 -25.85
N PHE A 65 -4.97 2.62 -26.17
CA PHE A 65 -4.46 1.60 -25.26
C PHE A 65 -3.26 0.87 -25.85
N VAL A 66 -2.20 0.73 -25.04
CA VAL A 66 -0.96 0.03 -25.41
C VAL A 66 -0.49 -0.81 -24.22
N TYR A 67 -0.01 -2.02 -24.46
CA TYR A 67 0.71 -2.81 -23.45
C TYR A 67 2.01 -3.32 -24.01
N THR A 68 3.06 -3.32 -23.18
CA THR A 68 4.42 -3.64 -23.62
C THR A 68 5.32 -4.02 -22.44
N THR A 69 6.40 -4.73 -22.75
CA THR A 69 7.53 -4.98 -21.84
C THR A 69 8.71 -4.04 -22.11
N ASP A 70 8.60 -3.19 -23.14
CA ASP A 70 9.62 -2.20 -23.45
C ASP A 70 9.38 -0.90 -22.64
N PRO A 71 10.31 -0.51 -21.76
CA PRO A 71 10.14 0.67 -20.91
C PRO A 71 10.10 1.98 -21.70
N GLU A 72 10.81 2.10 -22.83
CA GLU A 72 10.75 3.32 -23.65
C GLU A 72 9.35 3.56 -24.20
N THR A 73 8.75 2.55 -24.79
CA THR A 73 7.38 2.62 -25.30
C THR A 73 6.37 2.91 -24.18
N ALA A 74 6.55 2.25 -23.02
CA ALA A 74 5.62 2.39 -21.89
C ALA A 74 5.68 3.78 -21.26
N PHE A 75 6.87 4.29 -20.96
CA PHE A 75 7.05 5.49 -20.15
C PHE A 75 7.19 6.78 -20.96
N THR A 76 7.35 6.74 -22.28
CA THR A 76 7.40 7.97 -23.10
C THR A 76 6.03 8.64 -23.18
N ASP A 77 5.97 9.97 -23.04
CA ASP A 77 4.76 10.79 -23.14
C ASP A 77 3.67 10.37 -22.16
N VAL A 78 4.02 10.21 -20.89
CA VAL A 78 3.09 9.98 -19.78
C VAL A 78 3.07 11.15 -18.81
N ASP A 79 1.89 11.42 -18.24
CA ASP A 79 1.70 12.41 -17.19
C ASP A 79 1.78 11.77 -15.78
N PHE A 80 1.31 10.52 -15.65
CA PHE A 80 1.28 9.77 -14.40
C PHE A 80 1.73 8.32 -14.58
N VAL A 81 2.50 7.83 -13.62
CA VAL A 81 2.84 6.42 -13.46
C VAL A 81 2.08 5.88 -12.25
N MET A 82 1.20 4.90 -12.45
CA MET A 82 0.53 4.19 -11.36
C MET A 82 1.24 2.85 -11.15
N ALA A 83 2.06 2.78 -10.10
CA ALA A 83 2.92 1.63 -9.85
C ALA A 83 2.36 0.74 -8.72
N HIS A 84 2.22 -0.57 -9.01
CA HIS A 84 1.77 -1.58 -8.03
C HIS A 84 2.41 -2.94 -8.34
N ILE A 85 3.73 -2.96 -8.37
CA ILE A 85 4.50 -4.17 -8.65
C ILE A 85 4.65 -5.05 -7.42
N ARG A 86 4.84 -6.34 -7.68
CA ARG A 86 5.21 -7.33 -6.67
C ARG A 86 6.35 -8.20 -7.19
N VAL A 87 7.57 -7.87 -6.81
CA VAL A 87 8.76 -8.65 -7.18
C VAL A 87 8.68 -10.03 -6.51
N GLY A 88 8.79 -11.10 -7.33
CA GLY A 88 8.65 -12.48 -6.88
C GLY A 88 7.21 -12.99 -6.79
N LYS A 89 6.21 -12.14 -7.10
CA LYS A 89 4.78 -12.51 -7.16
C LYS A 89 4.27 -13.15 -5.86
N TYR A 90 3.18 -13.90 -5.92
CA TYR A 90 2.59 -14.58 -4.75
C TYR A 90 3.43 -15.76 -4.25
N ALA A 91 4.20 -16.40 -5.12
CA ALA A 91 5.10 -17.48 -4.70
C ALA A 91 6.14 -17.03 -3.66
N MET A 92 6.67 -15.79 -3.80
CA MET A 92 7.57 -15.25 -2.80
C MET A 92 6.83 -14.71 -1.57
N ARG A 93 5.61 -14.17 -1.74
CA ARG A 93 4.74 -13.83 -0.59
C ARG A 93 4.48 -15.05 0.30
N GLU A 94 4.21 -16.21 -0.29
CA GLU A 94 4.02 -17.44 0.46
C GLU A 94 5.25 -17.79 1.31
N LYS A 95 6.46 -17.60 0.77
CA LYS A 95 7.71 -17.79 1.53
C LYS A 95 7.87 -16.74 2.63
N ASP A 96 7.54 -15.47 2.36
CA ASP A 96 7.59 -14.38 3.35
C ASP A 96 6.70 -14.67 4.56
N GLU A 97 5.55 -15.30 4.34
CA GLU A 97 4.62 -15.67 5.41
C GLU A 97 5.02 -16.97 6.10
N LYS A 98 5.38 -18.01 5.36
CA LYS A 98 5.66 -19.36 5.90
C LYS A 98 7.02 -19.47 6.60
N ILE A 99 8.06 -18.75 6.14
CA ILE A 99 9.38 -18.84 6.77
C ILE A 99 9.35 -18.35 8.22
N PRO A 100 8.86 -17.14 8.55
CA PRO A 100 8.77 -16.72 9.95
C PRO A 100 7.88 -17.64 10.79
N LEU A 101 6.74 -18.10 10.27
CA LEU A 101 5.83 -19.00 10.98
C LEU A 101 6.50 -20.30 11.42
N ARG A 102 7.40 -20.87 10.60
CA ARG A 102 8.18 -22.07 10.97
C ARG A 102 9.09 -21.84 12.19
N HIS A 103 9.45 -20.60 12.47
CA HIS A 103 10.23 -20.19 13.64
C HIS A 103 9.35 -19.65 14.79
N GLY A 104 8.04 -19.84 14.73
CA GLY A 104 7.10 -19.36 15.74
C GLY A 104 6.98 -17.84 15.77
N VAL A 105 7.24 -17.17 14.65
CA VAL A 105 7.18 -15.72 14.50
C VAL A 105 6.11 -15.35 13.46
N LEU A 106 5.51 -14.17 13.63
CA LEU A 106 4.51 -13.60 12.73
C LEU A 106 4.91 -13.76 11.26
N GLY A 107 4.05 -14.41 10.48
CA GLY A 107 4.13 -14.51 9.03
C GLY A 107 3.12 -13.59 8.36
N GLN A 108 3.56 -12.39 7.98
CA GLN A 108 2.72 -11.38 7.34
C GLN A 108 3.51 -10.65 6.24
N GLU A 109 2.86 -10.31 5.12
CA GLU A 109 3.55 -9.81 3.92
C GLU A 109 4.21 -8.44 4.06
N THR A 110 3.71 -7.57 4.96
CA THR A 110 4.20 -6.18 5.10
C THR A 110 4.70 -5.85 6.50
N CYS A 111 4.51 -6.74 7.47
CA CYS A 111 4.91 -6.55 8.86
C CYS A 111 5.92 -7.61 9.28
N GLY A 112 6.83 -7.25 10.20
CA GLY A 112 7.84 -8.17 10.73
C GLY A 112 8.82 -8.69 9.67
N PRO A 113 9.42 -9.88 9.87
CA PRO A 113 10.44 -10.43 8.97
C PRO A 113 9.94 -10.66 7.53
N GLY A 114 8.67 -11.03 7.34
CA GLY A 114 8.07 -11.15 6.02
C GLY A 114 8.02 -9.82 5.28
N GLY A 115 7.63 -8.74 5.97
CA GLY A 115 7.66 -7.38 5.44
C GLY A 115 9.06 -6.91 5.09
N ILE A 116 10.06 -7.21 5.93
CA ILE A 116 11.47 -6.92 5.65
C ILE A 116 11.93 -7.65 4.38
N ALA A 117 11.59 -8.94 4.25
CA ALA A 117 11.95 -9.74 3.09
C ALA A 117 11.33 -9.21 1.79
N TYR A 118 10.06 -8.87 1.84
CA TYR A 118 9.37 -8.25 0.71
C TYR A 118 9.95 -6.87 0.37
N GLY A 119 10.30 -6.06 1.36
CA GLY A 119 10.95 -4.76 1.19
C GLY A 119 12.27 -4.88 0.44
N MET A 120 13.14 -5.79 0.86
CA MET A 120 14.42 -6.08 0.20
C MET A 120 14.26 -6.43 -1.29
N ARG A 121 13.14 -7.06 -1.70
CA ARG A 121 12.86 -7.33 -3.11
C ARG A 121 12.26 -6.12 -3.82
N SER A 122 11.41 -5.36 -3.15
CA SER A 122 10.65 -4.27 -3.75
C SER A 122 11.52 -3.06 -4.08
N ILE A 123 12.58 -2.78 -3.29
CA ILE A 123 13.45 -1.63 -3.46
C ILE A 123 13.96 -1.54 -4.90
N GLY A 124 14.61 -2.59 -5.40
CA GLY A 124 15.21 -2.59 -6.74
C GLY A 124 14.19 -2.36 -7.85
N GLY A 125 13.05 -3.05 -7.78
CA GLY A 125 11.99 -2.91 -8.78
C GLY A 125 11.36 -1.53 -8.83
N VAL A 126 11.14 -0.89 -7.67
CA VAL A 126 10.57 0.48 -7.66
C VAL A 126 11.59 1.52 -8.11
N ILE A 127 12.86 1.40 -7.71
CA ILE A 127 13.92 2.29 -8.19
C ILE A 127 14.05 2.21 -9.72
N GLU A 128 13.98 1.01 -10.31
CA GLU A 128 13.98 0.83 -11.76
C GLU A 128 12.82 1.57 -12.45
N LEU A 129 11.60 1.48 -11.90
CA LEU A 129 10.46 2.22 -12.45
C LEU A 129 10.64 3.75 -12.32
N VAL A 130 11.23 4.23 -11.23
CA VAL A 130 11.57 5.65 -11.07
C VAL A 130 12.57 6.08 -12.14
N ASP A 131 13.61 5.27 -12.38
CA ASP A 131 14.61 5.56 -13.41
C ASP A 131 13.99 5.61 -14.82
N PHE A 132 13.06 4.72 -15.15
CA PHE A 132 12.32 4.78 -16.41
C PHE A 132 11.47 6.05 -16.52
N MET A 133 10.74 6.41 -15.46
CA MET A 133 9.96 7.64 -15.44
C MET A 133 10.84 8.88 -15.64
N GLU A 134 11.94 9.00 -14.89
CA GLU A 134 12.86 10.15 -15.00
C GLU A 134 13.52 10.23 -16.39
N LYS A 135 13.83 9.09 -16.99
CA LYS A 135 14.47 9.03 -18.31
C LYS A 135 13.51 9.42 -19.43
N TYR A 136 12.28 8.91 -19.42
CA TYR A 136 11.37 9.00 -20.57
C TYR A 136 10.25 10.05 -20.40
N SER A 137 9.88 10.39 -19.16
CA SER A 137 8.88 11.41 -18.83
C SER A 137 9.22 12.13 -17.52
N PRO A 138 10.29 12.96 -17.47
CA PRO A 138 10.83 13.55 -16.23
C PRO A 138 9.86 14.51 -15.53
N ASN A 139 8.79 14.91 -16.17
CA ASN A 139 7.73 15.75 -15.57
C ASN A 139 6.58 14.96 -14.97
N ALA A 140 6.51 13.64 -15.22
CA ALA A 140 5.47 12.79 -14.70
C ALA A 140 5.54 12.66 -13.16
N TRP A 141 4.42 12.31 -12.55
CA TRP A 141 4.32 11.89 -11.16
C TRP A 141 4.13 10.39 -11.06
N MET A 142 4.89 9.74 -10.19
CA MET A 142 4.66 8.34 -9.83
C MET A 142 3.81 8.26 -8.57
N LEU A 143 2.67 7.58 -8.68
CA LEU A 143 1.79 7.23 -7.58
C LEU A 143 2.02 5.75 -7.28
N ASN A 144 2.76 5.46 -6.21
CA ASN A 144 3.26 4.12 -5.92
C ASN A 144 2.47 3.43 -4.81
N TYR A 145 1.84 2.32 -5.15
CA TYR A 145 1.17 1.37 -4.26
C TYR A 145 2.02 0.13 -3.92
N SER A 146 3.25 0.03 -4.44
CA SER A 146 4.08 -1.13 -4.17
C SER A 146 4.48 -1.20 -2.70
N ASN A 147 4.33 -2.37 -2.12
CA ASN A 147 4.57 -2.62 -0.70
C ASN A 147 5.96 -3.26 -0.44
N PRO A 148 6.44 -3.21 0.81
CA PRO A 148 5.99 -2.39 1.95
C PRO A 148 6.27 -0.92 1.73
N ALA A 149 5.22 -0.11 1.74
CA ALA A 149 5.32 1.29 1.30
C ALA A 149 6.30 2.13 2.15
N ALA A 150 6.44 1.86 3.46
CA ALA A 150 7.39 2.56 4.32
C ALA A 150 8.85 2.29 3.92
N ILE A 151 9.22 1.02 3.66
CA ILE A 151 10.58 0.63 3.24
C ILE A 151 10.88 1.20 1.85
N VAL A 152 9.93 1.11 0.93
CA VAL A 152 10.05 1.67 -0.42
C VAL A 152 10.19 3.19 -0.39
N ALA A 153 9.41 3.87 0.47
CA ALA A 153 9.50 5.31 0.66
C ALA A 153 10.87 5.73 1.19
N GLU A 154 11.40 5.05 2.20
CA GLU A 154 12.74 5.32 2.72
C GLU A 154 13.82 5.07 1.65
N ALA A 155 13.70 4.01 0.85
CA ALA A 155 14.63 3.72 -0.22
C ALA A 155 14.60 4.80 -1.32
N THR A 156 13.41 5.23 -1.76
CA THR A 156 13.27 6.27 -2.79
C THR A 156 13.76 7.62 -2.29
N ARG A 157 13.47 7.99 -1.02
CA ARG A 157 14.01 9.18 -0.39
C ARG A 157 15.55 9.21 -0.44
N ARG A 158 16.22 8.10 -0.15
CA ARG A 158 17.69 8.02 -0.15
C ARG A 158 18.30 7.95 -1.53
N LEU A 159 17.73 7.14 -2.42
CA LEU A 159 18.33 6.82 -3.72
C LEU A 159 17.89 7.76 -4.84
N ARG A 160 16.70 8.37 -4.71
CA ARG A 160 16.10 9.28 -5.70
C ARG A 160 15.41 10.47 -5.02
N PRO A 161 16.14 11.29 -4.23
CA PRO A 161 15.56 12.32 -3.35
C PRO A 161 14.80 13.42 -4.08
N ASN A 162 15.07 13.62 -5.37
CA ASN A 162 14.43 14.65 -6.19
C ASN A 162 13.31 14.11 -7.07
N SER A 163 13.02 12.81 -6.97
CA SER A 163 12.01 12.17 -7.82
C SER A 163 10.58 12.57 -7.42
N LYS A 164 9.72 12.74 -8.42
CA LYS A 164 8.29 13.01 -8.22
C LYS A 164 7.55 11.71 -7.92
N ILE A 165 7.87 11.05 -6.81
CA ILE A 165 7.19 9.83 -6.35
C ILE A 165 6.43 10.10 -5.05
N LEU A 166 5.18 9.62 -5.00
CA LEU A 166 4.36 9.58 -3.80
C LEU A 166 4.05 8.12 -3.47
N ASN A 167 4.44 7.70 -2.27
CA ASN A 167 4.09 6.37 -1.75
C ASN A 167 2.79 6.48 -0.97
N ILE A 168 1.83 5.63 -1.30
CA ILE A 168 0.46 5.67 -0.80
C ILE A 168 -0.01 4.29 -0.34
N CYS A 169 -0.94 4.32 0.63
CA CYS A 169 -1.62 3.13 1.11
C CYS A 169 -3.10 3.44 1.29
N ASP A 170 -3.95 2.50 0.93
CA ASP A 170 -5.40 2.59 1.05
C ASP A 170 -5.93 2.09 2.40
N MET A 171 -5.09 1.41 3.20
CA MET A 171 -5.49 0.87 4.51
C MET A 171 -6.12 1.92 5.44
N PRO A 172 -5.53 3.11 5.67
CA PRO A 172 -6.17 4.12 6.51
C PRO A 172 -7.52 4.57 5.93
N ILE A 173 -7.63 4.62 4.60
CA ILE A 173 -8.85 5.00 3.90
C ILE A 173 -9.98 4.00 4.16
N GLY A 174 -9.69 2.70 4.10
CA GLY A 174 -10.64 1.65 4.45
C GLY A 174 -11.11 1.74 5.90
N ILE A 175 -10.22 2.09 6.83
CA ILE A 175 -10.59 2.32 8.24
C ILE A 175 -11.47 3.56 8.39
N GLU A 176 -11.15 4.67 7.68
CA GLU A 176 -11.97 5.89 7.70
C GLU A 176 -13.37 5.68 7.11
N ILE A 177 -13.51 4.83 6.09
CA ILE A 177 -14.83 4.44 5.55
C ILE A 177 -15.65 3.75 6.66
N ARG A 178 -15.05 2.81 7.38
CA ARG A 178 -15.71 2.12 8.50
C ARG A 178 -16.05 3.06 9.66
N MET A 179 -15.16 4.00 9.98
CA MET A 179 -15.46 5.04 10.98
C MET A 179 -16.64 5.92 10.54
N ALA A 180 -16.70 6.30 9.27
CA ALA A 180 -17.82 7.09 8.73
C ALA A 180 -19.15 6.31 8.82
N GLU A 181 -19.15 5.04 8.45
CA GLU A 181 -20.32 4.15 8.57
C GLU A 181 -20.77 4.01 10.02
N MET A 182 -19.84 3.75 10.95
CA MET A 182 -20.12 3.70 12.39
C MET A 182 -20.78 4.97 12.92
N LEU A 183 -20.43 6.12 12.36
CA LEU A 183 -20.94 7.44 12.75
C LEU A 183 -22.20 7.86 11.98
N GLY A 184 -22.68 7.03 11.03
CA GLY A 184 -23.81 7.36 10.16
C GLY A 184 -23.56 8.52 9.21
N LEU A 185 -22.30 8.74 8.82
CA LEU A 185 -21.90 9.77 7.86
C LEU A 185 -22.05 9.24 6.42
N LYS A 186 -22.33 10.13 5.48
CA LYS A 186 -22.48 9.76 4.07
C LYS A 186 -21.14 9.41 3.38
N SER A 187 -20.05 9.94 3.89
CA SER A 187 -18.72 9.73 3.32
C SER A 187 -17.64 9.98 4.38
N ARG A 188 -16.51 9.26 4.28
CA ARG A 188 -15.31 9.58 5.05
C ARG A 188 -14.84 11.04 4.83
N LYS A 189 -15.11 11.63 3.66
CA LYS A 189 -14.80 13.03 3.34
C LYS A 189 -15.61 14.04 4.17
N ASP A 190 -16.61 13.58 4.94
CA ASP A 190 -17.32 14.41 5.93
C ASP A 190 -16.58 14.55 7.25
N MET A 191 -15.48 13.81 7.42
CA MET A 191 -14.59 13.89 8.57
C MET A 191 -13.37 14.76 8.28
N VAL A 192 -13.00 15.59 9.26
CA VAL A 192 -11.72 16.30 9.31
C VAL A 192 -10.86 15.61 10.35
N ILE A 193 -9.79 14.99 9.91
CA ILE A 193 -8.97 14.12 10.75
C ILE A 193 -7.62 14.75 11.12
N ARG A 194 -7.08 14.34 12.27
CA ARG A 194 -5.67 14.40 12.62
C ARG A 194 -5.14 13.00 12.77
N TYR A 195 -4.05 12.69 12.10
CA TYR A 195 -3.43 11.38 12.07
C TYR A 195 -1.93 11.51 12.05
N PHE A 196 -1.24 10.63 12.74
CA PHE A 196 0.19 10.47 12.63
C PHE A 196 0.58 9.00 12.73
N GLY A 197 1.67 8.65 12.07
CA GLY A 197 2.21 7.30 12.14
C GLY A 197 3.27 7.04 11.09
N LEU A 198 3.54 5.76 10.90
CA LEU A 198 4.24 5.19 9.77
C LEU A 198 3.23 4.38 8.96
N ASN A 199 3.55 3.99 7.76
CA ASN A 199 2.65 3.13 7.01
C ASN A 199 2.34 1.83 7.79
N HIS A 200 1.06 1.48 7.92
CA HIS A 200 0.54 0.38 8.72
C HIS A 200 0.77 0.50 10.24
N PHE A 201 1.19 1.66 10.74
CA PHE A 201 1.63 1.85 12.12
C PHE A 201 1.29 3.26 12.61
N GLY A 202 -0.01 3.56 12.80
CA GLY A 202 -0.44 4.92 13.08
C GLY A 202 -1.73 5.05 13.89
N TRP A 203 -2.09 6.30 14.18
CA TRP A 203 -3.18 6.65 15.09
C TRP A 203 -3.90 7.93 14.67
N TRP A 204 -5.24 7.93 14.73
CA TRP A 204 -6.06 9.14 14.66
C TRP A 204 -6.19 9.73 16.06
N THR A 205 -5.89 11.03 16.18
CA THR A 205 -5.89 11.75 17.46
C THR A 205 -7.05 12.72 17.60
N ASP A 206 -7.62 13.17 16.50
CA ASP A 206 -8.78 14.06 16.46
C ASP A 206 -9.59 13.78 15.19
N ILE A 207 -10.89 13.65 15.36
CA ILE A 207 -11.84 13.43 14.26
C ILE A 207 -13.04 14.33 14.51
N ARG A 208 -13.29 15.26 13.59
CA ARG A 208 -14.38 16.20 13.64
C ARG A 208 -15.21 16.16 12.37
N ASP A 209 -16.46 16.58 12.45
CA ASP A 209 -17.23 16.86 11.25
C ASP A 209 -16.84 18.21 10.61
N LYS A 210 -17.44 18.53 9.46
CA LYS A 210 -17.21 19.80 8.73
C LYS A 210 -17.58 21.05 9.52
N HIS A 211 -18.38 20.92 10.58
CA HIS A 211 -18.84 22.01 11.43
C HIS A 211 -18.03 22.13 12.74
N GLY A 212 -17.02 21.27 12.91
CA GLY A 212 -16.13 21.24 14.06
C GLY A 212 -16.66 20.43 15.26
N LYS A 213 -17.78 19.70 15.12
CA LYS A 213 -18.27 18.79 16.16
C LYS A 213 -17.26 17.68 16.38
N ASP A 214 -16.87 17.43 17.62
CA ASP A 214 -16.01 16.32 18.00
C ASP A 214 -16.75 14.97 17.86
N LEU A 215 -16.21 14.08 17.05
CA LEU A 215 -16.76 12.74 16.79
C LEU A 215 -16.03 11.65 17.57
N MET A 216 -14.91 11.96 18.24
CA MET A 216 -14.11 10.99 18.98
C MET A 216 -14.87 10.30 20.12
N PRO A 217 -15.70 11.00 20.95
CA PRO A 217 -16.38 10.32 22.05
C PRO A 217 -17.31 9.18 21.60
N GLU A 218 -18.12 9.42 20.57
CA GLU A 218 -19.03 8.41 20.00
C GLU A 218 -18.27 7.26 19.37
N LEU A 219 -17.22 7.58 18.60
CA LEU A 219 -16.41 6.58 17.91
C LEU A 219 -15.67 5.67 18.91
N LYS A 220 -15.10 6.24 19.97
CA LYS A 220 -14.42 5.51 21.04
C LYS A 220 -15.36 4.50 21.74
N GLU A 221 -16.58 4.90 22.02
CA GLU A 221 -17.59 4.00 22.62
C GLU A 221 -17.88 2.80 21.70
N LYS A 222 -18.02 3.04 20.40
CA LYS A 222 -18.32 2.00 19.42
C LYS A 222 -17.11 1.08 19.21
N VAL A 223 -15.92 1.63 19.03
CA VAL A 223 -14.69 0.85 18.81
C VAL A 223 -14.32 0.00 20.03
N ALA A 224 -14.57 0.48 21.25
CA ALA A 224 -14.39 -0.31 22.46
C ALA A 224 -15.26 -1.57 22.50
N LYS A 225 -16.40 -1.58 21.79
CA LYS A 225 -17.33 -2.72 21.74
C LYS A 225 -17.04 -3.69 20.61
N ILE A 226 -16.85 -3.19 19.40
CA ILE A 226 -16.80 -4.01 18.17
C ILE A 226 -15.52 -3.84 17.33
N GLY A 227 -14.56 -3.01 17.77
CA GLY A 227 -13.46 -2.60 16.90
C GLY A 227 -13.98 -1.77 15.73
N TYR A 228 -13.49 -2.05 14.52
CA TYR A 228 -14.02 -1.47 13.28
C TYR A 228 -14.91 -2.46 12.51
N ASN A 229 -15.38 -3.52 13.17
CA ASN A 229 -16.19 -4.54 12.52
C ASN A 229 -17.65 -4.07 12.42
N VAL A 230 -17.94 -3.27 11.40
CA VAL A 230 -19.25 -2.78 11.00
C VAL A 230 -19.59 -3.35 9.62
N GLU A 231 -20.85 -3.70 9.41
CA GLU A 231 -21.35 -4.11 8.11
C GLU A 231 -21.42 -2.89 7.18
N ILE A 232 -20.88 -3.03 5.98
CA ILE A 232 -20.95 -2.03 4.91
C ILE A 232 -21.79 -2.63 3.78
N GLU A 233 -22.82 -1.92 3.34
CA GLU A 233 -23.72 -2.37 2.30
C GLU A 233 -22.94 -2.65 0.99
N GLY A 234 -23.11 -3.85 0.45
CA GLY A 234 -22.45 -4.29 -0.78
C GLY A 234 -20.99 -4.80 -0.61
N GLU A 235 -20.41 -4.71 0.61
CA GLU A 235 -19.10 -5.27 0.90
C GLU A 235 -19.21 -6.71 1.41
N ASN A 236 -18.47 -7.63 0.80
CA ASN A 236 -18.28 -8.98 1.30
C ASN A 236 -16.92 -9.09 1.98
N THR A 237 -16.87 -8.77 3.27
CA THR A 237 -15.60 -8.75 4.02
C THR A 237 -15.11 -10.18 4.29
N GLU A 238 -13.91 -10.50 3.86
CA GLU A 238 -13.26 -11.79 4.10
C GLU A 238 -13.03 -12.04 5.62
N ALA A 239 -13.04 -13.29 6.04
CA ALA A 239 -12.91 -13.68 7.46
C ALA A 239 -11.65 -13.11 8.13
N SER A 240 -10.52 -13.07 7.43
CA SER A 240 -9.26 -12.50 7.94
C SER A 240 -9.34 -10.99 8.20
N TRP A 241 -10.14 -10.27 7.41
CA TRP A 241 -10.40 -8.85 7.62
C TRP A 241 -11.37 -8.63 8.77
N ASN A 242 -12.42 -9.45 8.91
CA ASN A 242 -13.35 -9.39 10.04
C ASN A 242 -12.59 -9.56 11.38
N ASP A 243 -11.66 -10.52 11.46
CA ASP A 243 -10.78 -10.67 12.61
C ASP A 243 -9.92 -9.41 12.84
N THR A 244 -9.33 -8.88 11.78
CA THR A 244 -8.49 -7.69 11.84
C THR A 244 -9.26 -6.47 12.36
N PHE A 245 -10.49 -6.26 11.88
CA PHE A 245 -11.34 -5.15 12.33
C PHE A 245 -11.82 -5.35 13.77
N THR A 246 -12.18 -6.57 14.13
CA THR A 246 -12.60 -6.90 15.51
C THR A 246 -11.46 -6.71 16.50
N LYS A 247 -10.24 -7.15 16.16
CA LYS A 247 -9.05 -7.06 17.03
C LYS A 247 -8.61 -5.62 17.30
N ALA A 248 -9.02 -4.66 16.47
CA ALA A 248 -8.81 -3.23 16.73
C ALA A 248 -9.36 -2.77 18.09
N ARG A 249 -10.38 -3.43 18.64
CA ARG A 249 -10.89 -3.23 20.00
C ARG A 249 -9.81 -3.47 21.06
N ASP A 250 -9.07 -4.55 20.93
CA ASP A 250 -8.03 -4.94 21.90
C ASP A 250 -6.82 -4.01 21.77
N VAL A 251 -6.49 -3.58 20.55
CA VAL A 251 -5.46 -2.55 20.32
C VAL A 251 -5.88 -1.22 20.95
N PHE A 252 -7.14 -0.80 20.76
CA PHE A 252 -7.69 0.42 21.34
C PHE A 252 -7.65 0.40 22.88
N ALA A 253 -7.86 -0.77 23.51
CA ALA A 253 -7.80 -0.89 24.96
C ALA A 253 -6.43 -0.57 25.58
N ILE A 254 -5.35 -0.66 24.80
CA ILE A 254 -3.98 -0.32 25.26
C ILE A 254 -3.82 1.20 25.37
N ASP A 255 -4.38 1.95 24.42
CA ASP A 255 -4.41 3.43 24.46
C ASP A 255 -5.77 3.96 23.99
N PRO A 256 -6.74 4.12 24.90
CA PRO A 256 -8.08 4.60 24.57
C PRO A 256 -8.14 6.12 24.32
N THR A 257 -7.01 6.80 24.28
CA THR A 257 -6.95 8.22 23.95
C THR A 257 -6.97 8.47 22.44
N THR A 258 -6.50 7.50 21.65
CA THR A 258 -6.38 7.56 20.18
C THR A 258 -7.16 6.44 19.50
N MET A 259 -7.41 6.58 18.20
CA MET A 259 -7.99 5.51 17.38
C MET A 259 -6.85 4.80 16.63
N PRO A 260 -6.67 3.47 16.80
CA PRO A 260 -5.52 2.77 16.23
C PRO A 260 -5.72 2.37 14.76
N ASN A 261 -4.62 2.32 14.00
CA ASN A 261 -4.58 1.56 12.76
C ASN A 261 -4.71 0.05 13.07
N THR A 262 -5.48 -0.67 12.28
CA THR A 262 -5.78 -2.09 12.50
C THR A 262 -4.56 -3.00 12.44
N TYR A 263 -3.52 -2.63 11.67
CA TYR A 263 -2.30 -3.43 11.57
C TYR A 263 -1.42 -3.39 12.81
N LEU A 264 -1.72 -2.49 13.76
CA LEU A 264 -1.07 -2.53 15.08
C LEU A 264 -1.30 -3.86 15.82
N LYS A 265 -2.34 -4.63 15.46
CA LYS A 265 -2.53 -5.98 15.99
C LYS A 265 -1.32 -6.88 15.78
N TYR A 266 -0.64 -6.78 14.64
CA TYR A 266 0.52 -7.60 14.31
C TYR A 266 1.73 -7.30 15.18
N TYR A 267 1.79 -6.09 15.73
CA TYR A 267 2.89 -5.64 16.59
C TYR A 267 2.56 -5.78 18.09
N PHE A 268 1.28 -5.72 18.45
CA PHE A 268 0.87 -5.79 19.86
C PHE A 268 0.44 -7.18 20.30
N PHE A 269 -0.04 -7.99 19.35
CA PHE A 269 -0.53 -9.35 19.60
C PHE A 269 0.06 -10.34 18.57
N PRO A 270 1.40 -10.36 18.38
CA PRO A 270 2.00 -11.28 17.39
C PRO A 270 1.81 -12.75 17.78
N ASP A 271 1.77 -13.08 19.05
CA ASP A 271 1.46 -14.39 19.61
C ASP A 271 0.07 -14.87 19.17
N TYR A 272 -0.95 -14.04 19.38
CA TYR A 272 -2.30 -14.32 18.92
C TYR A 272 -2.34 -14.63 17.41
N VAL A 273 -1.66 -13.83 16.60
CA VAL A 273 -1.66 -14.04 15.15
C VAL A 273 -0.96 -15.35 14.78
N VAL A 274 0.16 -15.69 15.42
CA VAL A 274 0.86 -16.96 15.21
C VAL A 274 -0.01 -18.15 15.57
N GLU A 275 -0.69 -18.11 16.74
CA GLU A 275 -1.59 -19.17 17.22
C GLU A 275 -2.78 -19.42 16.28
N HIS A 276 -3.25 -18.38 15.57
CA HIS A 276 -4.39 -18.45 14.65
C HIS A 276 -3.99 -18.54 13.17
N SER A 277 -2.70 -18.74 12.88
CA SER A 277 -2.18 -18.92 11.52
C SER A 277 -1.93 -20.39 11.21
N ASP A 278 -2.36 -20.86 10.04
CA ASP A 278 -1.94 -22.15 9.52
C ASP A 278 -0.61 -22.01 8.75
N PRO A 279 0.51 -22.60 9.24
CA PRO A 279 1.79 -22.50 8.56
C PRO A 279 1.83 -23.23 7.21
N ASN A 280 0.84 -24.08 6.90
CA ASN A 280 0.74 -24.79 5.63
C ASN A 280 -0.15 -24.05 4.63
N HIS A 281 -1.12 -23.26 5.11
CA HIS A 281 -2.08 -22.53 4.28
C HIS A 281 -2.23 -21.09 4.80
N THR A 282 -1.38 -20.22 4.31
CA THR A 282 -1.35 -18.80 4.74
C THR A 282 -2.24 -17.92 3.86
N ARG A 283 -2.31 -16.64 4.20
CA ARG A 283 -3.04 -15.65 3.41
C ARG A 283 -2.58 -15.60 1.95
N ALA A 284 -1.31 -15.85 1.67
CA ALA A 284 -0.82 -15.96 0.29
C ALA A 284 -1.53 -17.06 -0.50
N ASN A 285 -1.75 -18.22 0.13
CA ASN A 285 -2.48 -19.32 -0.49
C ASN A 285 -3.94 -18.94 -0.78
N GLU A 286 -4.63 -18.33 0.20
CA GLU A 286 -6.00 -17.85 0.02
C GLU A 286 -6.12 -16.87 -1.17
N VAL A 287 -5.16 -15.95 -1.32
CA VAL A 287 -5.15 -14.98 -2.42
C VAL A 287 -4.90 -15.65 -3.77
N MET A 288 -3.99 -16.64 -3.84
CA MET A 288 -3.73 -17.39 -5.07
C MET A 288 -4.95 -18.22 -5.51
N GLU A 289 -5.58 -18.91 -4.57
CA GLU A 289 -6.73 -19.77 -4.82
C GLU A 289 -8.02 -18.97 -5.11
N GLY A 290 -8.15 -17.81 -4.50
CA GLY A 290 -9.29 -16.90 -4.64
C GLY A 290 -9.09 -15.84 -5.70
N ARG A 291 -8.54 -14.69 -5.30
CA ARG A 291 -8.45 -13.48 -6.14
C ARG A 291 -7.69 -13.71 -7.45
N GLU A 292 -6.52 -14.35 -7.38
CA GLU A 292 -5.71 -14.52 -8.58
C GLU A 292 -6.43 -15.40 -9.60
N LYS A 293 -6.94 -16.54 -9.17
CA LYS A 293 -7.71 -17.47 -10.02
C LYS A 293 -8.97 -16.79 -10.60
N PHE A 294 -9.68 -16.03 -9.78
CA PHE A 294 -10.89 -15.30 -10.19
C PHE A 294 -10.58 -14.26 -11.27
N VAL A 295 -9.63 -13.34 -11.01
CA VAL A 295 -9.32 -12.24 -11.93
C VAL A 295 -8.80 -12.76 -13.27
N PHE A 296 -7.86 -13.71 -13.26
CA PHE A 296 -7.36 -14.30 -14.50
C PHE A 296 -8.42 -15.12 -15.23
N GLY A 297 -9.34 -15.78 -14.51
CA GLY A 297 -10.49 -16.47 -15.09
C GLY A 297 -11.44 -15.53 -15.80
N GLU A 298 -11.83 -14.44 -15.15
CA GLU A 298 -12.69 -13.40 -15.74
C GLU A 298 -12.01 -12.74 -16.97
N CYS A 299 -10.73 -12.39 -16.88
CA CYS A 299 -10.01 -11.81 -18.01
C CYS A 299 -9.95 -12.73 -19.22
N ARG A 300 -9.71 -14.04 -19.03
CA ARG A 300 -9.77 -15.01 -20.12
C ARG A 300 -11.18 -15.11 -20.71
N ALA A 301 -12.21 -15.15 -19.87
CA ALA A 301 -13.60 -15.21 -20.32
C ALA A 301 -14.00 -13.97 -21.14
N ILE A 302 -13.56 -12.77 -20.75
CA ILE A 302 -13.76 -11.53 -21.54
C ILE A 302 -13.08 -11.64 -22.90
N ALA A 303 -11.81 -12.08 -22.93
CA ALA A 303 -11.05 -12.23 -24.16
C ALA A 303 -11.68 -13.28 -25.11
N GLU A 304 -12.16 -14.41 -24.59
CA GLU A 304 -12.82 -15.47 -25.37
C GLU A 304 -14.18 -15.03 -25.93
N LYS A 305 -14.97 -14.31 -25.13
CA LYS A 305 -16.29 -13.79 -25.53
C LYS A 305 -16.22 -12.54 -26.42
N GLY A 306 -15.10 -11.83 -26.40
CA GLY A 306 -14.95 -10.53 -27.06
C GLY A 306 -15.78 -9.40 -26.45
N THR A 307 -16.27 -9.55 -25.23
CA THR A 307 -17.09 -8.55 -24.51
C THR A 307 -16.97 -8.69 -23.00
N ALA A 308 -17.04 -7.55 -22.29
CA ALA A 308 -17.04 -7.49 -20.83
C ALA A 308 -18.45 -7.35 -20.22
N LYS A 309 -19.51 -7.44 -21.03
CA LYS A 309 -20.91 -7.15 -20.59
C LYS A 309 -21.36 -7.96 -19.38
N ASP A 310 -20.94 -9.23 -19.26
CA ASP A 310 -21.32 -10.13 -18.18
C ASP A 310 -20.16 -10.38 -17.19
N SER A 311 -19.12 -9.56 -17.24
CA SER A 311 -17.97 -9.69 -16.36
C SER A 311 -18.34 -9.37 -14.92
N LYS A 312 -17.76 -10.16 -14.00
CA LYS A 312 -17.85 -9.93 -12.56
C LYS A 312 -16.69 -9.09 -12.02
N LEU A 313 -15.82 -8.58 -12.90
CA LEU A 313 -14.82 -7.60 -12.49
C LEU A 313 -15.54 -6.32 -12.05
N HIS A 314 -15.15 -5.79 -10.91
CA HIS A 314 -15.72 -4.58 -10.34
C HIS A 314 -14.63 -3.56 -10.01
N VAL A 315 -15.06 -2.33 -9.86
CA VAL A 315 -14.21 -1.25 -9.36
C VAL A 315 -13.83 -1.57 -7.93
N ASP A 316 -12.56 -1.44 -7.64
CA ASP A 316 -12.08 -1.47 -6.27
C ASP A 316 -12.22 -0.05 -5.71
N ASP A 317 -13.04 0.16 -4.67
CA ASP A 317 -13.25 1.47 -4.04
C ASP A 317 -11.95 2.06 -3.50
N HIS A 318 -10.99 1.21 -3.12
CA HIS A 318 -9.65 1.62 -2.75
C HIS A 318 -8.90 2.32 -3.89
N ALA A 319 -9.16 1.94 -5.14
CA ALA A 319 -8.54 2.55 -6.30
C ALA A 319 -9.00 4.00 -6.55
N SER A 320 -10.14 4.43 -6.02
CA SER A 320 -10.62 5.82 -6.14
C SER A 320 -9.63 6.82 -5.56
N TYR A 321 -8.86 6.41 -4.55
CA TYR A 321 -7.87 7.24 -3.90
C TYR A 321 -6.72 7.67 -4.83
N ILE A 322 -6.28 6.79 -5.75
CA ILE A 322 -5.22 7.11 -6.72
C ILE A 322 -5.70 8.14 -7.75
N VAL A 323 -6.98 8.08 -8.15
CA VAL A 323 -7.57 9.08 -9.05
C VAL A 323 -7.72 10.42 -8.35
N ASP A 324 -8.20 10.44 -7.11
CA ASP A 324 -8.27 11.66 -6.32
C ASP A 324 -6.90 12.32 -6.17
N LEU A 325 -5.85 11.53 -5.94
CA LEU A 325 -4.48 12.01 -5.85
C LEU A 325 -3.96 12.57 -7.18
N ALA A 326 -4.14 11.82 -8.28
CA ALA A 326 -3.78 12.29 -9.62
C ALA A 326 -4.50 13.60 -9.98
N ARG A 327 -5.79 13.69 -9.68
CA ARG A 327 -6.62 14.89 -9.89
C ARG A 327 -6.14 16.07 -9.04
N ALA A 328 -5.80 15.82 -7.77
CA ALA A 328 -5.31 16.87 -6.88
C ALA A 328 -4.02 17.51 -7.41
N ILE A 329 -3.11 16.68 -7.93
CA ILE A 329 -1.88 17.15 -8.57
C ILE A 329 -2.18 17.86 -9.90
N ALA A 330 -3.01 17.26 -10.76
CA ALA A 330 -3.28 17.73 -12.11
C ALA A 330 -3.98 19.10 -12.14
N TYR A 331 -4.84 19.38 -11.16
CA TYR A 331 -5.71 20.58 -11.11
C TYR A 331 -5.48 21.47 -9.90
N ASP A 332 -4.44 21.23 -9.12
CA ASP A 332 -4.09 22.03 -7.93
C ASP A 332 -5.25 22.19 -6.93
N THR A 333 -6.00 21.11 -6.67
CA THR A 333 -7.24 21.21 -5.89
C THR A 333 -7.02 21.43 -4.39
N LYS A 334 -5.79 21.28 -3.90
CA LYS A 334 -5.44 21.37 -2.47
C LYS A 334 -6.27 20.41 -1.61
N GLU A 335 -6.52 19.23 -2.13
CA GLU A 335 -7.27 18.19 -1.41
C GLU A 335 -6.46 17.65 -0.22
N ARG A 336 -7.14 17.42 0.92
CA ARG A 336 -6.52 16.82 2.10
C ARG A 336 -6.45 15.30 1.92
N MET A 337 -5.23 14.76 1.96
CA MET A 337 -4.98 13.33 1.76
C MET A 337 -3.94 12.81 2.75
N LEU A 338 -4.03 11.54 3.17
CA LEU A 338 -3.00 10.86 3.93
C LEU A 338 -1.92 10.35 2.99
N LEU A 339 -0.67 10.76 3.21
CA LEU A 339 0.45 10.37 2.36
C LEU A 339 1.67 10.00 3.21
N ILE A 340 2.51 9.14 2.65
CA ILE A 340 3.81 8.79 3.23
C ILE A 340 4.83 9.79 2.69
N VAL A 341 5.31 10.65 3.58
CA VAL A 341 6.22 11.76 3.27
C VAL A 341 7.35 11.85 4.28
N GLU A 342 8.46 12.50 3.92
CA GLU A 342 9.51 12.80 4.89
C GLU A 342 8.97 13.70 6.01
N ASN A 343 9.30 13.38 7.27
CA ASN A 343 8.77 14.09 8.44
C ASN A 343 9.06 15.59 8.37
N ASP A 344 10.32 15.97 8.24
CA ASP A 344 10.76 17.36 8.08
C ASP A 344 9.88 18.34 8.92
N GLY A 345 9.71 18.03 10.22
CA GLY A 345 8.99 18.85 11.19
C GLY A 345 7.48 18.64 11.30
N ALA A 346 6.83 17.77 10.51
CA ALA A 346 5.40 17.47 10.68
C ALA A 346 5.11 16.89 12.09
N LEU A 347 6.00 16.05 12.58
CA LEU A 347 6.05 15.54 13.96
C LEU A 347 7.27 16.16 14.64
N SER A 348 7.04 17.17 15.50
CA SER A 348 8.10 18.07 15.99
C SER A 348 9.11 17.45 16.96
N ASN A 349 8.82 16.28 17.54
CA ASN A 349 9.69 15.53 18.44
C ASN A 349 10.13 14.17 17.88
N PHE A 350 10.13 14.03 16.56
CA PHE A 350 10.48 12.80 15.85
C PHE A 350 11.60 13.04 14.84
N ASP A 351 12.27 11.97 14.38
CA ASP A 351 13.37 12.04 13.41
C ASP A 351 12.92 12.79 12.14
N PRO A 352 13.58 13.89 11.77
CA PRO A 352 13.18 14.70 10.62
C PRO A 352 13.30 13.98 9.28
N THR A 353 14.12 12.93 9.20
CA THR A 353 14.35 12.15 7.97
C THR A 353 13.51 10.87 7.91
N ALA A 354 12.66 10.61 8.91
CA ALA A 354 11.77 9.45 8.89
C ALA A 354 10.68 9.64 7.83
N MET A 355 10.31 8.57 7.13
CA MET A 355 9.13 8.57 6.30
C MET A 355 7.89 8.34 7.19
N VAL A 356 7.05 9.35 7.29
CA VAL A 356 5.86 9.34 8.15
C VAL A 356 4.58 9.42 7.32
N GLU A 357 3.51 8.83 7.83
CA GLU A 357 2.18 8.92 7.22
C GLU A 357 1.38 9.98 7.98
N VAL A 358 1.09 11.08 7.28
CA VAL A 358 0.40 12.25 7.86
C VAL A 358 -0.55 12.87 6.83
N PRO A 359 -1.57 13.64 7.29
CA PRO A 359 -2.38 14.44 6.40
C PRO A 359 -1.54 15.50 5.66
N CYS A 360 -1.76 15.62 4.35
CA CYS A 360 -1.14 16.61 3.49
C CYS A 360 -2.23 17.37 2.70
N LEU A 361 -1.95 18.59 2.30
CA LEU A 361 -2.67 19.29 1.24
C LEU A 361 -1.95 19.01 -0.07
N VAL A 362 -2.66 18.45 -1.05
CA VAL A 362 -2.06 18.04 -2.30
C VAL A 362 -2.44 18.98 -3.42
N GLY A 363 -1.44 19.52 -4.10
CA GLY A 363 -1.60 20.37 -5.28
C GLY A 363 -0.58 20.04 -6.35
N SER A 364 -0.46 20.91 -7.35
CA SER A 364 0.42 20.72 -8.53
C SER A 364 1.92 20.59 -8.18
N ASN A 365 2.33 21.13 -7.03
CA ASN A 365 3.71 21.02 -6.54
C ASN A 365 3.94 19.78 -5.66
N GLY A 366 2.93 18.91 -5.54
CA GLY A 366 2.96 17.75 -4.65
C GLY A 366 2.35 18.04 -3.27
N PRO A 367 2.71 17.23 -2.24
CA PRO A 367 2.12 17.32 -0.91
C PRO A 367 2.75 18.42 -0.05
N GLU A 368 1.89 19.19 0.61
CA GLU A 368 2.24 20.11 1.69
C GLU A 368 1.80 19.48 3.02
N LYS A 369 2.75 19.14 3.88
CA LYS A 369 2.49 18.42 5.15
C LYS A 369 1.70 19.29 6.12
N ILE A 370 0.67 18.73 6.74
CA ILE A 370 -0.05 19.36 7.84
C ILE A 370 0.64 18.99 9.15
N VAL A 371 1.15 19.98 9.87
CA VAL A 371 1.84 19.78 11.15
C VAL A 371 0.91 19.14 12.17
N GLN A 372 1.35 18.02 12.74
CA GLN A 372 0.65 17.29 13.80
C GLN A 372 1.15 17.66 15.20
N GLY A 373 2.36 18.24 15.31
CA GLY A 373 2.97 18.65 16.57
C GLY A 373 3.73 17.53 17.26
N LYS A 374 3.70 17.52 18.60
CA LYS A 374 4.38 16.50 19.40
C LYS A 374 3.54 15.24 19.48
N ILE A 375 4.17 14.10 19.24
CA ILE A 375 3.55 12.78 19.46
C ILE A 375 3.81 12.29 20.90
N PRO A 376 2.86 11.56 21.50
CA PRO A 376 2.99 11.05 22.86
C PRO A 376 4.14 10.03 22.99
N GLN A 377 4.66 9.87 24.21
CA GLN A 377 5.85 9.05 24.47
C GLN A 377 5.68 7.57 24.09
N PHE A 378 4.48 7.00 24.31
CA PHE A 378 4.20 5.61 23.99
C PHE A 378 4.33 5.35 22.48
N GLN A 379 3.62 6.14 21.67
CA GLN A 379 3.66 6.02 20.22
C GLN A 379 5.05 6.38 19.68
N LYS A 380 5.70 7.40 20.25
CA LYS A 380 7.06 7.80 19.86
C LYS A 380 8.05 6.64 19.99
N GLY A 381 8.07 5.96 21.14
CA GLY A 381 8.98 4.83 21.36
C GLY A 381 8.74 3.67 20.40
N LEU A 382 7.47 3.37 20.10
CA LEU A 382 7.10 2.35 19.13
C LEU A 382 7.54 2.73 17.71
N MET A 383 7.29 3.97 17.30
CA MET A 383 7.64 4.47 15.97
C MET A 383 9.15 4.58 15.78
N GLU A 384 9.93 5.00 16.79
CA GLU A 384 11.40 5.05 16.74
C GLU A 384 11.99 3.68 16.47
N GLN A 385 11.46 2.64 17.15
CA GLN A 385 11.87 1.26 16.91
C GLN A 385 11.55 0.82 15.47
N GLN A 386 10.33 1.06 14.98
CA GLN A 386 9.90 0.64 13.65
C GLN A 386 10.64 1.40 12.53
N VAL A 387 10.85 2.71 12.65
CA VAL A 387 11.65 3.50 11.69
C VAL A 387 13.09 2.97 11.62
N SER A 388 13.66 2.56 12.76
CA SER A 388 15.00 1.98 12.76
C SER A 388 15.06 0.66 11.98
N VAL A 389 14.01 -0.17 12.07
CA VAL A 389 13.89 -1.40 11.25
C VAL A 389 13.86 -1.07 9.76
N GLU A 390 13.05 -0.09 9.37
CA GLU A 390 12.92 0.34 7.96
C GLU A 390 14.24 0.90 7.41
N LYS A 391 14.89 1.79 8.16
CA LYS A 391 16.18 2.38 7.79
C LYS A 391 17.29 1.33 7.68
N LEU A 392 17.41 0.42 8.65
CA LEU A 392 18.38 -0.66 8.62
C LEU A 392 18.14 -1.62 7.45
N THR A 393 16.89 -1.88 7.09
CA THR A 393 16.54 -2.71 5.93
C THR A 393 17.04 -2.06 4.63
N VAL A 394 16.81 -0.76 4.45
CA VAL A 394 17.27 -0.01 3.29
C VAL A 394 18.80 0.08 3.25
N GLU A 395 19.45 0.32 4.39
CA GLU A 395 20.89 0.31 4.50
C GLU A 395 21.50 -1.05 4.16
N ALA A 396 20.88 -2.15 4.64
CA ALA A 396 21.30 -3.50 4.31
C ALA A 396 21.24 -3.76 2.81
N TRP A 397 20.20 -3.26 2.13
CA TRP A 397 20.05 -3.36 0.68
C TRP A 397 21.12 -2.58 -0.08
N ILE A 398 21.37 -1.32 0.33
CA ILE A 398 22.32 -0.41 -0.32
C ILE A 398 23.77 -0.94 -0.17
N GLU A 399 24.13 -1.42 1.01
CA GLU A 399 25.49 -1.83 1.34
C GLU A 399 25.76 -3.32 1.10
N GLY A 400 24.73 -4.13 0.82
CA GLY A 400 24.84 -5.59 0.79
C GLY A 400 25.24 -6.15 2.17
N SER A 401 24.67 -5.61 3.27
CA SER A 401 25.12 -5.92 4.61
C SER A 401 24.23 -6.95 5.32
N TYR A 402 24.79 -8.14 5.58
CA TYR A 402 24.15 -9.17 6.40
C TYR A 402 23.89 -8.66 7.83
N GLN A 403 24.88 -7.98 8.44
CA GLN A 403 24.76 -7.47 9.79
C GLN A 403 23.60 -6.50 9.98
N LYS A 404 23.45 -5.55 9.06
CA LYS A 404 22.35 -4.56 9.13
C LYS A 404 20.99 -5.22 8.98
N LEU A 405 20.86 -6.22 8.11
CA LEU A 405 19.61 -6.94 7.97
C LEU A 405 19.28 -7.80 9.19
N TRP A 406 20.30 -8.44 9.79
CA TRP A 406 20.13 -9.13 11.07
C TRP A 406 19.73 -8.17 12.20
N GLN A 407 20.33 -6.98 12.26
CA GLN A 407 19.94 -5.93 13.21
C GLN A 407 18.48 -5.51 13.01
N ALA A 408 18.06 -5.28 11.76
CA ALA A 408 16.68 -4.93 11.42
C ALA A 408 15.68 -5.99 11.93
N ILE A 409 15.92 -7.26 11.61
CA ILE A 409 15.06 -8.36 12.05
C ILE A 409 15.09 -8.50 13.58
N THR A 410 16.27 -8.36 14.22
CA THR A 410 16.40 -8.43 15.68
C THR A 410 15.64 -7.31 16.37
N LEU A 411 15.64 -6.11 15.78
CA LEU A 411 14.94 -4.94 16.31
C LEU A 411 13.42 -4.99 16.08
N SER A 412 12.96 -5.82 15.14
CA SER A 412 11.53 -5.96 14.89
C SER A 412 10.79 -6.43 16.14
N ARG A 413 9.75 -5.69 16.54
CA ARG A 413 8.94 -5.99 17.71
C ARG A 413 8.28 -7.38 17.68
N THR A 414 8.15 -7.98 16.50
CA THR A 414 7.52 -9.29 16.31
C THR A 414 8.48 -10.46 16.54
N VAL A 415 9.77 -10.19 16.75
CA VAL A 415 10.83 -11.21 16.87
C VAL A 415 11.33 -11.29 18.31
N PRO A 416 11.31 -12.47 18.95
CA PRO A 416 11.57 -12.59 20.39
C PRO A 416 13.06 -12.53 20.75
N SER A 417 13.98 -12.82 19.84
CA SER A 417 15.42 -12.83 20.13
C SER A 417 16.30 -12.75 18.89
N ALA A 418 17.56 -12.31 19.07
CA ALA A 418 18.56 -12.27 18.00
C ALA A 418 18.90 -13.67 17.44
N LYS A 419 18.77 -14.73 18.26
CA LYS A 419 18.96 -16.12 17.78
C LYS A 419 17.87 -16.51 16.78
N VAL A 420 16.61 -16.20 17.09
CA VAL A 420 15.47 -16.45 16.19
C VAL A 420 15.57 -15.58 14.95
N ALA A 421 15.93 -14.30 15.12
CA ALA A 421 16.16 -13.37 14.00
C ALA A 421 17.20 -13.92 13.02
N LYS A 422 18.32 -14.48 13.52
CA LYS A 422 19.36 -15.07 12.68
C LYS A 422 18.86 -16.26 11.90
N ALA A 423 18.15 -17.19 12.55
CA ALA A 423 17.61 -18.38 11.89
C ALA A 423 16.62 -18.00 10.76
N ILE A 424 15.74 -17.03 11.02
CA ILE A 424 14.82 -16.51 10.01
C ILE A 424 15.61 -15.86 8.85
N LEU A 425 16.62 -15.05 9.15
CA LEU A 425 17.43 -14.37 8.13
C LEU A 425 18.14 -15.38 7.22
N ASP A 426 18.75 -16.42 7.79
CA ASP A 426 19.47 -17.43 7.02
C ASP A 426 18.51 -18.16 6.03
N ASP A 427 17.31 -18.53 6.47
CA ASP A 427 16.27 -19.11 5.61
C ASP A 427 15.74 -18.12 4.54
N LEU A 428 15.59 -16.85 4.90
CA LEU A 428 15.14 -15.81 3.96
C LEU A 428 16.19 -15.53 2.88
N ILE A 429 17.49 -15.53 3.22
CA ILE A 429 18.57 -15.36 2.25
C ILE A 429 18.53 -16.47 1.20
N GLU A 430 18.45 -17.73 1.64
CA GLU A 430 18.36 -18.87 0.70
C GLU A 430 17.13 -18.78 -0.20
N ALA A 431 15.98 -18.37 0.35
CA ALA A 431 14.75 -18.22 -0.40
C ALA A 431 14.76 -17.06 -1.41
N ASN A 432 15.58 -16.04 -1.17
CA ASN A 432 15.63 -14.80 -1.95
C ASN A 432 16.91 -14.60 -2.75
N LYS A 433 17.76 -15.59 -2.89
CA LYS A 433 19.07 -15.50 -3.58
C LYS A 433 19.01 -14.95 -5.01
N ASP A 434 17.88 -15.13 -5.69
CA ASP A 434 17.67 -14.65 -7.06
C ASP A 434 17.09 -13.21 -7.11
N PHE A 435 16.77 -12.63 -5.97
CA PHE A 435 16.06 -11.35 -5.86
C PHE A 435 16.79 -10.29 -5.06
N TRP A 436 17.54 -10.70 -4.04
CA TRP A 436 18.24 -9.77 -3.14
C TRP A 436 19.64 -9.49 -3.64
N PRO A 437 20.23 -8.33 -3.28
CA PRO A 437 21.67 -8.15 -3.43
C PRO A 437 22.41 -9.19 -2.58
N VAL A 438 23.63 -9.54 -3.01
CA VAL A 438 24.49 -10.44 -2.23
C VAL A 438 24.82 -9.78 -0.90
N LEU A 439 24.47 -10.41 0.20
CA LEU A 439 24.77 -9.94 1.54
C LEU A 439 26.12 -10.50 2.02
N LYS A 440 26.96 -9.62 2.59
CA LYS A 440 28.30 -9.93 3.11
C LYS A 440 28.38 -9.63 4.59
#